data_26d81b635f81ee0c8a0fb7b5f112c2af
#
_entry.id   26d81b635f81ee0c8a0fb7b5f112c2af
#
_cell.length_a   1.000
_cell.length_b   1.000
_cell.length_c   1.000
_cell.angle_alpha   90.00
_cell.angle_beta   90.00
_cell.angle_gamma   90.00
#
_symmetry.space_group_name_H-M   'P 1'
#
loop_
_entity.id
_entity.type
_entity.pdbx_description
1 polymer ?
#
loop_
_entity_poly.entity_id
_entity_poly.type
_entity_poly.pdbx_seq_one_letter_code
_entity_poly.pdbx_strand_id
1 'polypeptide(L)'
;MPRKSLFLLPPAVVLLLLTADVAGAQLKPSPARRLRTPATVRGFIGGESHDSYVVRARKGQTLTVRLSWRREGDNRASFTVSESADYYTGEPVKFGAESDDGRRWAGRAPRSGDYYIDVVAHPAARYTLRVRVK
;
A
#
# COMPACT_ATOMS: atom_id res chain seq x y z
N MET A 1 69.97 -42.54 19.53
CA MET A 1 68.72 -42.83 18.90
C MET A 1 67.84 -41.55 18.98
N PRO A 2 67.66 -40.87 17.91
CA PRO A 2 66.82 -39.66 17.98
C PRO A 2 65.36 -40.06 18.11
N ARG A 3 64.77 -39.64 19.21
CA ARG A 3 63.32 -39.72 19.41
C ARG A 3 62.65 -38.66 18.51
N LYS A 4 61.93 -39.14 17.51
CA LYS A 4 61.02 -38.25 16.72
C LYS A 4 59.84 -37.90 17.59
N SER A 5 59.80 -36.68 18.06
CA SER A 5 58.61 -36.14 18.69
C SER A 5 57.55 -35.93 17.63
N LEU A 6 56.50 -36.72 17.68
CA LEU A 6 55.29 -36.50 16.86
C LEU A 6 54.50 -35.42 17.54
N PHE A 7 54.56 -34.20 16.98
CA PHE A 7 53.61 -33.15 17.37
C PHE A 7 52.25 -33.44 16.72
N LEU A 8 51.33 -33.92 17.54
CA LEU A 8 49.91 -33.96 17.16
C LEU A 8 49.38 -32.54 17.30
N LEU A 9 49.10 -31.91 16.15
CA LEU A 9 48.31 -30.69 16.10
C LEU A 9 46.86 -31.02 16.44
N PRO A 10 46.23 -30.32 17.39
CA PRO A 10 44.81 -30.53 17.63
C PRO A 10 43.99 -30.08 16.43
N PRO A 11 42.92 -30.78 16.08
CA PRO A 11 42.06 -30.34 15.01
C PRO A 11 41.45 -29.01 15.40
N ALA A 12 41.69 -28.00 14.57
CA ALA A 12 41.00 -26.74 14.68
C ALA A 12 39.50 -27.01 14.49
N VAL A 13 38.80 -26.92 15.59
CA VAL A 13 37.33 -26.88 15.53
C VAL A 13 36.98 -25.56 14.89
N VAL A 14 36.71 -25.59 13.59
CA VAL A 14 36.10 -24.48 12.88
C VAL A 14 34.66 -24.45 13.34
N LEU A 15 34.38 -23.62 14.34
CA LEU A 15 33.04 -23.28 14.75
C LEU A 15 32.44 -22.41 13.64
N LEU A 16 31.76 -23.06 12.72
CA LEU A 16 30.94 -22.35 11.72
C LEU A 16 29.80 -21.70 12.49
N LEU A 17 29.95 -20.44 12.82
CA LEU A 17 28.85 -19.58 13.24
C LEU A 17 27.96 -19.41 12.03
N LEU A 18 26.96 -20.28 11.93
CA LEU A 18 25.77 -20.02 11.10
C LEU A 18 25.09 -18.80 11.71
N THR A 19 25.47 -17.62 11.25
CA THR A 19 24.61 -16.46 11.40
C THR A 19 23.38 -16.72 10.54
N ALA A 20 22.34 -17.22 11.18
CA ALA A 20 21.04 -17.19 10.58
C ALA A 20 20.71 -15.70 10.40
N ASP A 21 20.86 -15.21 9.18
CA ASP A 21 20.23 -13.98 8.78
C ASP A 21 18.73 -14.20 8.96
N VAL A 22 18.22 -13.76 10.11
CA VAL A 22 16.82 -13.54 10.28
C VAL A 22 16.52 -12.32 9.41
N ALA A 23 16.38 -12.56 8.10
CA ALA A 23 15.75 -11.61 7.23
C ALA A 23 14.36 -11.42 7.81
N GLY A 24 14.18 -10.37 8.62
CA GLY A 24 12.87 -9.96 9.06
C GLY A 24 12.02 -9.86 7.80
N ALA A 25 10.97 -10.68 7.71
CA ALA A 25 10.00 -10.57 6.65
C ALA A 25 9.39 -9.17 6.77
N GLN A 26 9.98 -8.20 6.11
CA GLN A 26 9.33 -6.92 5.88
C GLN A 26 8.11 -7.27 5.05
N LEU A 27 6.93 -7.09 5.65
CA LEU A 27 5.69 -7.11 4.93
C LEU A 27 5.80 -6.02 3.87
N LYS A 28 6.16 -6.44 2.65
CA LYS A 28 6.14 -5.54 1.51
C LYS A 28 4.70 -5.10 1.36
N PRO A 29 4.41 -3.79 1.41
CA PRO A 29 3.07 -3.33 1.13
C PRO A 29 2.67 -3.89 -0.24
N SER A 30 1.46 -4.43 -0.34
CA SER A 30 0.92 -4.88 -1.62
C SER A 30 1.00 -3.71 -2.60
N PRO A 31 1.55 -3.91 -3.81
CA PRO A 31 1.62 -2.83 -4.77
C PRO A 31 0.22 -2.34 -5.11
N ALA A 32 0.07 -1.04 -5.30
CA ALA A 32 -1.19 -0.45 -5.70
C ALA A 32 -1.65 -1.04 -7.04
N ARG A 33 -2.93 -1.41 -7.11
CA ARG A 33 -3.52 -1.93 -8.33
C ARG A 33 -3.76 -0.79 -9.32
N ARG A 34 -3.19 -0.89 -10.50
CA ARG A 34 -3.41 0.11 -11.55
C ARG A 34 -4.80 -0.02 -12.16
N LEU A 35 -5.50 1.10 -12.22
CA LEU A 35 -6.82 1.18 -12.82
C LEU A 35 -6.74 1.92 -14.16
N ARG A 36 -7.52 1.43 -15.13
CA ARG A 36 -7.85 2.16 -16.36
C ARG A 36 -9.19 2.84 -16.15
N THR A 37 -9.22 4.14 -16.30
CA THR A 37 -10.42 4.93 -16.09
C THR A 37 -11.27 5.07 -17.36
N PRO A 38 -12.61 5.10 -17.27
CA PRO A 38 -13.40 4.99 -16.04
C PRO A 38 -13.36 3.58 -15.45
N ALA A 39 -13.24 3.49 -14.15
CA ALA A 39 -13.15 2.22 -13.45
C ALA A 39 -14.19 2.11 -12.35
N THR A 40 -14.73 0.91 -12.18
CA THR A 40 -15.55 0.52 -11.04
C THR A 40 -14.94 -0.74 -10.45
N VAL A 41 -14.51 -0.67 -9.22
CA VAL A 41 -13.95 -1.82 -8.50
C VAL A 41 -14.73 -2.07 -7.24
N ARG A 42 -14.86 -3.35 -6.89
CA ARG A 42 -15.51 -3.81 -5.68
C ARG A 42 -14.51 -4.56 -4.84
N GLY A 43 -14.56 -4.34 -3.55
CA GLY A 43 -13.67 -5.00 -2.60
C GLY A 43 -14.32 -5.22 -1.26
N PHE A 44 -13.63 -5.98 -0.44
CA PHE A 44 -13.92 -6.14 0.96
C PHE A 44 -12.66 -5.82 1.74
N ILE A 45 -12.80 -4.97 2.73
CA ILE A 45 -11.69 -4.56 3.57
C ILE A 45 -12.12 -4.57 5.02
N GLY A 46 -11.23 -5.02 5.88
CA GLY A 46 -11.50 -5.10 7.31
C GLY A 46 -10.24 -5.10 8.14
N GLY A 47 -10.41 -4.77 9.42
CA GLY A 47 -9.32 -4.65 10.36
C GLY A 47 -8.41 -3.47 10.03
N GLU A 48 -7.11 -3.68 10.16
CA GLU A 48 -6.07 -2.67 9.90
C GLU A 48 -5.52 -2.74 8.47
N SER A 49 -6.22 -3.42 7.57
CA SER A 49 -5.80 -3.53 6.17
C SER A 49 -6.30 -2.33 5.35
N HIS A 50 -5.69 -2.15 4.19
CA HIS A 50 -6.08 -1.14 3.22
C HIS A 50 -5.94 -1.71 1.81
N ASP A 51 -6.75 -1.20 0.90
CA ASP A 51 -6.61 -1.46 -0.53
C ASP A 51 -6.07 -0.21 -1.21
N SER A 52 -5.05 -0.36 -2.03
CA SER A 52 -4.42 0.74 -2.76
C SER A 52 -4.64 0.60 -4.25
N TYR A 53 -5.03 1.69 -4.87
CA TYR A 53 -5.22 1.81 -6.31
C TYR A 53 -4.38 2.96 -6.86
N VAL A 54 -3.97 2.85 -8.11
CA VAL A 54 -3.24 3.91 -8.80
C VAL A 54 -3.89 4.21 -10.14
N VAL A 55 -4.03 5.50 -10.43
CA VAL A 55 -4.54 6.01 -11.69
C VAL A 55 -3.61 7.07 -12.24
N ARG A 56 -3.52 7.14 -13.56
CA ARG A 56 -2.76 8.20 -14.21
C ARG A 56 -3.70 9.33 -14.63
N ALA A 57 -3.31 10.56 -14.32
CA ALA A 57 -3.96 11.76 -14.83
C ALA A 57 -2.93 12.69 -15.44
N ARG A 58 -3.32 13.39 -16.50
CA ARG A 58 -2.51 14.48 -17.08
C ARG A 58 -2.81 15.79 -16.39
N LYS A 59 -1.84 16.67 -16.36
CA LYS A 59 -2.03 18.04 -15.89
C LYS A 59 -3.30 18.65 -16.53
N GLY A 60 -4.17 19.17 -15.68
CA GLY A 60 -5.41 19.81 -16.10
C GLY A 60 -6.61 18.88 -16.20
N GLN A 61 -6.44 17.56 -16.18
CA GLN A 61 -7.56 16.64 -16.12
C GLN A 61 -8.18 16.64 -14.71
N THR A 62 -9.47 16.38 -14.67
CA THR A 62 -10.21 16.24 -13.40
C THR A 62 -10.29 14.77 -13.02
N LEU A 63 -9.75 14.47 -11.86
CA LEU A 63 -9.88 13.17 -11.20
C LEU A 63 -11.09 13.22 -10.28
N THR A 64 -12.00 12.27 -10.44
CA THR A 64 -13.15 12.10 -9.56
C THR A 64 -13.14 10.71 -8.96
N VAL A 65 -13.30 10.65 -7.65
CA VAL A 65 -13.35 9.42 -6.87
C VAL A 65 -14.65 9.38 -6.10
N ARG A 66 -15.36 8.27 -6.19
CA ARG A 66 -16.59 8.04 -5.43
C ARG A 66 -16.52 6.70 -4.73
N LEU A 67 -16.79 6.69 -3.43
CA LEU A 67 -16.83 5.51 -2.59
C LEU A 67 -18.24 5.29 -2.06
N SER A 68 -18.71 4.06 -2.18
CA SER A 68 -19.93 3.59 -1.52
C SER A 68 -19.65 2.26 -0.83
N TRP A 69 -20.41 1.93 0.18
CA TRP A 69 -20.28 0.65 0.88
C TRP A 69 -21.62 0.17 1.39
N ARG A 70 -21.71 -1.12 1.57
CA ARG A 70 -22.86 -1.75 2.18
C ARG A 70 -22.87 -1.45 3.66
N ARG A 71 -23.93 -0.87 4.16
CA ARG A 71 -24.09 -0.62 5.59
C ARG A 71 -24.37 -1.93 6.35
N GLU A 72 -23.52 -2.21 7.31
CA GLU A 72 -23.63 -3.32 8.25
C GLU A 72 -23.28 -2.79 9.64
N GLY A 73 -24.29 -2.58 10.49
CA GLY A 73 -24.09 -1.90 11.76
C GLY A 73 -23.59 -0.47 11.56
N ASP A 74 -22.58 -0.08 12.34
CA ASP A 74 -21.96 1.25 12.29
C ASP A 74 -20.69 1.28 11.45
N ASN A 75 -20.56 0.39 10.47
CA ASN A 75 -19.38 0.33 9.64
C ASN A 75 -19.19 1.60 8.81
N ARG A 76 -17.94 1.95 8.58
CA ARG A 76 -17.56 3.10 7.80
C ARG A 76 -16.37 2.77 6.89
N ALA A 77 -16.46 3.20 5.65
CA ALA A 77 -15.33 3.19 4.72
C ALA A 77 -14.92 4.64 4.42
N SER A 78 -13.66 4.82 4.13
CA SER A 78 -13.11 6.11 3.69
C SER A 78 -11.97 5.88 2.73
N PHE A 79 -11.57 6.94 2.04
CA PHE A 79 -10.44 6.90 1.13
C PHE A 79 -9.61 8.17 1.22
N THR A 80 -8.38 8.05 0.78
CA THR A 80 -7.43 9.16 0.67
C THR A 80 -6.88 9.19 -0.74
N VAL A 81 -6.69 10.38 -1.29
CA VAL A 81 -6.00 10.58 -2.56
C VAL A 81 -4.62 11.18 -2.27
N SER A 82 -3.56 10.56 -2.78
CA SER A 82 -2.18 11.00 -2.58
C SER A 82 -1.36 10.90 -3.85
N GLU A 83 -0.15 11.45 -3.84
CA GLU A 83 0.84 11.28 -4.90
C GLU A 83 1.91 10.25 -4.52
N SER A 84 1.78 9.61 -3.37
CA SER A 84 2.75 8.63 -2.86
C SER A 84 2.23 7.20 -2.97
N ALA A 85 3.09 6.30 -3.44
CA ALA A 85 2.82 4.88 -3.42
C ALA A 85 2.83 4.27 -2.01
N ASP A 86 3.39 4.98 -1.04
CA ASP A 86 3.48 4.52 0.34
C ASP A 86 2.27 5.03 1.14
N TYR A 87 1.40 4.10 1.53
CA TYR A 87 0.23 4.38 2.34
C TYR A 87 0.58 5.03 3.67
N TYR A 88 1.65 4.61 4.32
CA TYR A 88 1.99 5.05 5.68
C TYR A 88 2.63 6.44 5.72
N THR A 89 3.34 6.83 4.68
CA THR A 89 4.05 8.11 4.59
C THR A 89 3.42 9.09 3.60
N GLY A 90 2.47 8.61 2.80
CA GLY A 90 1.77 9.44 1.82
C GLY A 90 0.84 10.45 2.48
N GLU A 91 1.04 11.72 2.19
CA GLU A 91 0.13 12.78 2.61
C GLU A 91 -1.02 12.93 1.62
N PRO A 92 -2.24 13.24 2.09
CA PRO A 92 -3.34 13.60 1.20
C PRO A 92 -2.96 14.79 0.32
N VAL A 93 -3.40 14.78 -0.92
CA VAL A 93 -3.24 15.93 -1.81
C VAL A 93 -3.96 17.16 -1.24
N LYS A 94 -3.39 18.35 -1.47
CA LYS A 94 -3.94 19.61 -0.97
C LYS A 94 -4.92 20.27 -1.95
N PHE A 95 -5.03 19.75 -3.15
CA PHE A 95 -5.99 20.21 -4.15
C PHE A 95 -7.23 19.34 -4.14
N GLY A 96 -8.27 19.81 -4.80
CA GLY A 96 -9.55 19.11 -4.85
C GLY A 96 -10.43 19.36 -3.64
N ALA A 97 -11.62 18.82 -3.67
CA ALA A 97 -12.60 18.99 -2.60
C ALA A 97 -13.44 17.74 -2.42
N GLU A 98 -13.70 17.45 -1.16
CA GLU A 98 -14.64 16.39 -0.77
C GLU A 98 -16.07 16.93 -0.78
N SER A 99 -17.01 16.05 -1.07
CA SER A 99 -18.45 16.29 -1.01
C SER A 99 -19.17 14.98 -0.63
N ASP A 100 -20.47 15.06 -0.42
CA ASP A 100 -21.29 13.90 -0.08
C ASP A 100 -20.74 13.13 1.15
N ASP A 101 -20.50 13.88 2.23
CA ASP A 101 -19.99 13.35 3.50
C ASP A 101 -18.71 12.50 3.34
N GLY A 102 -17.77 13.00 2.55
CA GLY A 102 -16.50 12.34 2.28
C GLY A 102 -16.56 11.15 1.33
N ARG A 103 -17.71 10.89 0.73
CA ARG A 103 -17.90 9.78 -0.22
C ARG A 103 -17.48 10.11 -1.63
N ARG A 104 -17.32 11.39 -1.91
CA ARG A 104 -16.89 11.89 -3.22
C ARG A 104 -15.75 12.87 -3.04
N TRP A 105 -14.78 12.77 -3.92
CA TRP A 105 -13.70 13.73 -4.06
C TRP A 105 -13.52 14.05 -5.55
N ALA A 106 -13.27 15.30 -5.87
CA ALA A 106 -12.94 15.74 -7.22
C ALA A 106 -11.84 16.77 -7.17
N GLY A 107 -10.85 16.64 -8.04
CA GLY A 107 -9.74 17.55 -8.11
C GLY A 107 -9.12 17.63 -9.50
N ARG A 108 -8.65 18.81 -9.85
CA ARG A 108 -7.95 19.03 -11.11
C ARG A 108 -6.46 18.74 -10.89
N ALA A 109 -5.92 17.80 -11.64
CA ALA A 109 -4.52 17.39 -11.52
C ALA A 109 -3.57 18.57 -11.83
N PRO A 110 -2.76 19.03 -10.87
CA PRO A 110 -1.79 20.10 -11.09
C PRO A 110 -0.58 19.64 -11.88
N ARG A 111 -0.33 18.33 -11.91
CA ARG A 111 0.78 17.69 -12.61
C ARG A 111 0.34 16.40 -13.25
N SER A 112 0.93 16.08 -14.40
CA SER A 112 0.80 14.75 -14.99
C SER A 112 1.55 13.72 -14.15
N GLY A 113 0.92 12.62 -13.82
CA GLY A 113 1.53 11.58 -13.04
C GLY A 113 0.53 10.59 -12.47
N ASP A 114 1.03 9.77 -11.55
CA ASP A 114 0.26 8.76 -10.84
C ASP A 114 -0.34 9.34 -9.56
N TYR A 115 -1.63 9.06 -9.36
CA TYR A 115 -2.36 9.40 -8.16
C TYR A 115 -2.83 8.12 -7.50
N TYR A 116 -2.66 8.03 -6.20
CA TYR A 116 -2.96 6.85 -5.40
C TYR A 116 -4.22 7.06 -4.60
N ILE A 117 -5.07 6.05 -4.58
CA ILE A 117 -6.32 6.03 -3.84
C ILE A 117 -6.23 4.88 -2.86
N ASP A 118 -6.22 5.20 -1.58
CA ASP A 118 -6.13 4.22 -0.51
C ASP A 118 -7.47 4.14 0.20
N VAL A 119 -8.06 2.95 0.23
CA VAL A 119 -9.36 2.67 0.85
C VAL A 119 -9.14 1.93 2.16
N VAL A 120 -9.78 2.42 3.20
CA VAL A 120 -9.81 1.80 4.52
C VAL A 120 -11.24 1.66 5.01
N ALA A 121 -11.48 0.78 5.96
CA ALA A 121 -12.78 0.62 6.59
C ALA A 121 -12.65 0.27 8.06
N HIS A 122 -13.66 0.62 8.82
CA HIS A 122 -13.73 0.30 10.24
C HIS A 122 -15.17 -0.08 10.62
N PRO A 123 -15.40 -1.23 11.24
CA PRO A 123 -14.46 -2.35 11.41
C PRO A 123 -14.19 -3.11 10.10
N ALA A 124 -15.14 -3.14 9.17
CA ALA A 124 -15.03 -3.78 7.86
C ALA A 124 -16.13 -3.29 6.93
N ALA A 125 -15.87 -3.27 5.64
CA ALA A 125 -16.87 -2.88 4.65
C ALA A 125 -16.68 -3.60 3.31
N ARG A 126 -17.80 -3.95 2.70
CA ARG A 126 -17.88 -4.25 1.27
C ARG A 126 -18.09 -2.93 0.55
N TYR A 127 -17.16 -2.55 -0.31
CA TYR A 127 -17.20 -1.24 -0.95
C TYR A 127 -17.24 -1.34 -2.47
N THR A 128 -17.69 -0.26 -3.06
CA THR A 128 -17.58 0.00 -4.50
C THR A 128 -16.86 1.33 -4.67
N LEU A 129 -15.76 1.31 -5.40
CA LEU A 129 -14.97 2.49 -5.75
C LEU A 129 -15.15 2.79 -7.23
N ARG A 130 -15.52 4.02 -7.53
CA ARG A 130 -15.61 4.52 -8.90
C ARG A 130 -14.61 5.63 -9.11
N VAL A 131 -13.80 5.50 -10.15
CA VAL A 131 -12.74 6.45 -10.49
C VAL A 131 -12.91 6.89 -11.94
N ARG A 132 -12.85 8.19 -12.15
CA ARG A 132 -12.97 8.80 -13.47
C ARG A 132 -11.90 9.87 -13.63
N VAL A 133 -11.32 9.92 -14.82
CA VAL A 133 -10.40 10.98 -15.24
C VAL A 133 -10.92 11.56 -16.55
N LYS A 134 -11.10 12.86 -16.59
CA LYS A 134 -11.55 13.59 -17.78
C LYS A 134 -10.73 14.86 -18.04
#